data_c348e2057dc292a977bbbc3dbb590d95
#
_entry.id   c348e2057dc292a977bbbc3dbb590d95
#
_cell.length_a   1.000
_cell.length_b   1.000
_cell.length_c   1.000
_cell.angle_alpha   90.00
_cell.angle_beta   90.00
_cell.angle_gamma   90.00
#
_symmetry.space_group_name_H-M   'P 1'
#
loop_
_entity.id
_entity.type
_entity.pdbx_description
1 polymer ?
#
loop_
_entity_poly.entity_id
_entity_poly.type
_entity_poly.pdbx_seq_one_letter_code
_entity_poly.pdbx_strand_id
1 'polypeptide(L)'
;GLLFAGLILGIGLLIIIYARFYLARQDPMGQFYTYLLLFQGAMVGIVLSDNILLLLIFWELTSLSSFLLIGYWKHLPEGRQGARMALAVTGMGGLALIGGMLILGNIVGSYDLTVILENKDLVQASPHYLLALILILLGCFTKSAQFPFHFWLPHAMAAPTPVSAYLHSATMVKAGLFLMARLWPVLAGTPEWFYIVATTGLITMVLGAVIALFKDDLKALL
;
A
#
# COMPACT_ATOMS: atom_id res chain seq x y z
N GLY A 1 -6.91 11.55 7.24
CA GLY A 1 -6.43 11.90 5.87
C GLY A 1 -5.33 12.96 5.89
N LEU A 2 -5.56 14.14 6.50
CA LEU A 2 -4.65 15.30 6.42
C LEU A 2 -3.23 15.01 6.94
N LEU A 3 -3.06 14.30 8.04
CA LEU A 3 -1.73 13.91 8.55
C LEU A 3 -0.95 13.11 7.51
N PHE A 4 -1.59 12.10 6.91
CA PHE A 4 -0.96 11.28 5.88
C PHE A 4 -0.68 12.08 4.60
N ALA A 5 -1.59 12.97 4.19
CA ALA A 5 -1.34 13.87 3.06
C ALA A 5 -0.11 14.76 3.31
N GLY A 6 0.03 15.30 4.52
CA GLY A 6 1.21 16.06 4.93
C GLY A 6 2.51 15.24 4.87
N LEU A 7 2.48 13.98 5.32
CA LEU A 7 3.62 13.06 5.21
C LEU A 7 3.97 12.74 3.74
N ILE A 8 2.97 12.44 2.91
CA ILE A 8 3.16 12.13 1.49
C ILE A 8 3.81 13.31 0.77
N LEU A 9 3.27 14.51 0.95
CA LEU A 9 3.76 15.72 0.27
C LEU A 9 5.10 16.18 0.84
N GLY A 10 5.24 16.21 2.18
CA GLY A 10 6.46 16.68 2.84
C GLY A 10 7.66 15.78 2.55
N ILE A 11 7.52 14.47 2.76
CA ILE A 11 8.60 13.51 2.44
C ILE A 11 8.82 13.46 0.93
N GLY A 12 7.76 13.53 0.12
CA GLY A 12 7.87 13.57 -1.34
C GLY A 12 8.71 14.74 -1.84
N LEU A 13 8.56 15.93 -1.24
CA LEU A 13 9.40 17.09 -1.56
C LEU A 13 10.88 16.83 -1.23
N LEU A 14 11.17 16.27 -0.05
CA LEU A 14 12.53 15.90 0.33
C LEU A 14 13.14 14.86 -0.62
N ILE A 15 12.35 13.89 -1.06
CA ILE A 15 12.78 12.87 -2.03
C ILE A 15 13.06 13.46 -3.41
N ILE A 16 12.26 14.44 -3.85
CA ILE A 16 12.51 15.16 -5.12
C ILE A 16 13.88 15.85 -5.06
N ILE A 17 14.16 16.54 -3.96
CA ILE A 17 15.45 17.22 -3.75
C ILE A 17 16.59 16.19 -3.68
N TYR A 18 16.44 15.12 -2.89
CA TYR A 18 17.44 14.07 -2.76
C TYR A 18 17.75 13.38 -4.08
N ALA A 19 16.74 13.03 -4.86
CA ALA A 19 16.90 12.37 -6.15
C ALA A 19 17.73 13.20 -7.14
N ARG A 20 17.64 14.54 -7.07
CA ARG A 20 18.43 15.46 -7.92
C ARG A 20 19.93 15.26 -7.77
N PHE A 21 20.39 14.91 -6.56
CA PHE A 21 21.81 14.72 -6.25
C PHE A 21 22.21 13.24 -6.29
N TYR A 22 21.25 12.31 -6.15
CA TYR A 22 21.50 10.88 -6.13
C TYR A 22 21.59 10.26 -7.52
N LEU A 23 20.72 10.67 -8.45
CA LEU A 23 20.68 10.11 -9.80
C LEU A 23 21.85 10.63 -10.64
N ALA A 24 22.41 9.75 -11.48
CA ALA A 24 23.45 10.12 -12.41
C ALA A 24 22.91 11.05 -13.51
N ARG A 25 23.78 11.90 -14.06
CA ARG A 25 23.40 12.82 -15.16
C ARG A 25 22.91 12.11 -16.42
N GLN A 26 23.28 10.83 -16.59
CA GLN A 26 22.89 10.00 -17.71
C GLN A 26 21.52 9.34 -17.51
N ASP A 27 21.01 9.30 -16.28
CA ASP A 27 19.70 8.74 -15.98
C ASP A 27 18.58 9.64 -16.54
N PRO A 28 17.48 9.06 -17.05
CA PRO A 28 16.35 9.82 -17.60
C PRO A 28 15.53 10.49 -16.48
N MET A 29 16.05 11.59 -15.93
CA MET A 29 15.47 12.27 -14.77
C MET A 29 14.01 12.70 -14.99
N GLY A 30 13.64 13.14 -16.20
CA GLY A 30 12.27 13.51 -16.51
C GLY A 30 11.30 12.35 -16.31
N GLN A 31 11.69 11.16 -16.76
CA GLN A 31 10.90 9.93 -16.56
C GLN A 31 10.77 9.57 -15.07
N PHE A 32 11.87 9.71 -14.32
CA PHE A 32 11.86 9.48 -12.88
C PHE A 32 10.86 10.36 -12.15
N TYR A 33 10.94 11.68 -12.36
CA TYR A 33 10.04 12.62 -11.71
C TYR A 33 8.59 12.46 -12.15
N THR A 34 8.34 12.12 -13.40
CA THR A 34 6.98 11.83 -13.89
C THR A 34 6.37 10.65 -13.11
N TYR A 35 7.12 9.56 -12.95
CA TYR A 35 6.65 8.39 -12.20
C TYR A 35 6.49 8.69 -10.71
N LEU A 36 7.42 9.45 -10.13
CA LEU A 36 7.38 9.85 -8.73
C LEU A 36 6.16 10.72 -8.43
N LEU A 37 5.89 11.73 -9.26
CA LEU A 37 4.73 12.62 -9.10
C LEU A 37 3.40 11.89 -9.36
N LEU A 38 3.36 10.96 -10.32
CA LEU A 38 2.21 10.11 -10.55
C LEU A 38 1.89 9.26 -9.31
N PHE A 39 2.92 8.66 -8.71
CA PHE A 39 2.78 7.89 -7.48
C PHE A 39 2.33 8.78 -6.32
N GLN A 40 2.93 9.95 -6.16
CA GLN A 40 2.59 10.90 -5.10
C GLN A 40 1.14 11.38 -5.22
N GLY A 41 0.69 11.73 -6.43
CA GLY A 41 -0.69 12.13 -6.70
C GLY A 41 -1.68 11.00 -6.41
N ALA A 42 -1.35 9.77 -6.80
CA ALA A 42 -2.18 8.60 -6.51
C ALA A 42 -2.28 8.34 -4.98
N MET A 43 -1.19 8.48 -4.24
CA MET A 43 -1.20 8.35 -2.77
C MET A 43 -2.05 9.43 -2.11
N VAL A 44 -1.95 10.68 -2.56
CA VAL A 44 -2.81 11.78 -2.08
C VAL A 44 -4.28 11.47 -2.40
N GLY A 45 -4.56 10.93 -3.59
CA GLY A 45 -5.91 10.49 -3.98
C GLY A 45 -6.48 9.44 -3.02
N ILE A 46 -5.69 8.43 -2.62
CA ILE A 46 -6.14 7.42 -1.64
C ILE A 46 -6.55 8.08 -0.31
N VAL A 47 -5.73 8.98 0.23
CA VAL A 47 -5.93 9.50 1.58
C VAL A 47 -6.99 10.60 1.67
N LEU A 48 -7.33 11.25 0.54
CA LEU A 48 -8.31 12.32 0.49
C LEU A 48 -9.66 11.88 -0.09
N SER A 49 -9.75 10.71 -0.75
CA SER A 49 -11.02 10.23 -1.33
C SER A 49 -12.05 9.92 -0.25
N ASP A 50 -13.27 10.40 -0.44
CA ASP A 50 -14.44 10.04 0.36
C ASP A 50 -15.39 9.06 -0.37
N ASN A 51 -15.05 8.66 -1.58
CA ASN A 51 -15.75 7.63 -2.35
C ASN A 51 -14.84 6.42 -2.55
N ILE A 52 -15.33 5.21 -2.17
CA ILE A 52 -14.51 4.00 -2.20
C ILE A 52 -14.15 3.57 -3.62
N LEU A 53 -14.95 3.85 -4.64
CA LEU A 53 -14.62 3.55 -6.03
C LEU A 53 -13.47 4.43 -6.52
N LEU A 54 -13.51 5.71 -6.17
CA LEU A 54 -12.41 6.63 -6.48
C LEU A 54 -11.13 6.23 -5.75
N LEU A 55 -11.23 5.83 -4.49
CA LEU A 55 -10.11 5.31 -3.70
C LEU A 55 -9.49 4.08 -4.38
N LEU A 56 -10.30 3.15 -4.90
CA LEU A 56 -9.82 1.97 -5.61
C LEU A 56 -9.05 2.31 -6.89
N ILE A 57 -9.50 3.31 -7.66
CA ILE A 57 -8.77 3.80 -8.85
C ILE A 57 -7.38 4.28 -8.45
N PHE A 58 -7.29 5.12 -7.42
CA PHE A 58 -5.99 5.59 -6.92
C PHE A 58 -5.14 4.46 -6.32
N TRP A 59 -5.77 3.46 -5.69
CA TRP A 59 -5.10 2.29 -5.16
C TRP A 59 -4.36 1.52 -6.25
N GLU A 60 -5.02 1.25 -7.38
CA GLU A 60 -4.40 0.60 -8.53
C GLU A 60 -3.37 1.49 -9.23
N LEU A 61 -3.60 2.78 -9.29
CA LEU A 61 -2.64 3.74 -9.84
C LEU A 61 -1.35 3.75 -9.01
N THR A 62 -1.40 3.57 -7.67
CA THR A 62 -0.18 3.40 -6.87
C THR A 62 0.55 2.10 -7.18
N SER A 63 -0.15 1.00 -7.48
CA SER A 63 0.47 -0.26 -7.87
C SER A 63 1.20 -0.13 -9.20
N LEU A 64 0.57 0.51 -10.19
CA LEU A 64 1.15 0.74 -11.50
C LEU A 64 2.36 1.69 -11.43
N SER A 65 2.23 2.83 -10.75
CA SER A 65 3.31 3.80 -10.63
C SER A 65 4.50 3.26 -9.82
N SER A 66 4.24 2.45 -8.80
CA SER A 66 5.30 1.75 -8.07
C SER A 66 6.04 0.73 -8.94
N PHE A 67 5.34 -0.02 -9.78
CA PHE A 67 5.95 -0.90 -10.76
C PHE A 67 6.93 -0.16 -11.66
N LEU A 68 6.53 1.02 -12.17
CA LEU A 68 7.37 1.85 -13.03
C LEU A 68 8.60 2.40 -12.29
N LEU A 69 8.45 2.76 -11.01
CA LEU A 69 9.53 3.26 -10.18
C LEU A 69 10.51 2.16 -9.75
N ILE A 70 10.02 0.98 -9.36
CA ILE A 70 10.87 -0.16 -8.97
C ILE A 70 11.67 -0.64 -10.19
N GLY A 71 11.04 -0.70 -11.35
CA GLY A 71 11.66 -1.08 -12.62
C GLY A 71 12.36 0.06 -13.35
N TYR A 72 12.68 1.18 -12.68
CA TYR A 72 13.25 2.37 -13.32
C TYR A 72 14.56 2.06 -14.07
N TRP A 73 15.49 1.34 -13.46
CA TRP A 73 16.71 0.85 -14.12
C TRP A 73 16.41 -0.41 -14.92
N LYS A 74 15.85 -0.23 -16.13
CA LYS A 74 15.39 -1.31 -17.02
C LYS A 74 16.48 -2.31 -17.43
N HIS A 75 17.74 -1.91 -17.37
CA HIS A 75 18.90 -2.76 -17.67
C HIS A 75 19.20 -3.77 -16.58
N LEU A 76 18.76 -3.55 -15.33
CA LEU A 76 18.98 -4.46 -14.20
C LEU A 76 17.91 -5.56 -14.17
N PRO A 77 18.30 -6.86 -14.28
CA PRO A 77 17.35 -7.97 -14.21
C PRO A 77 16.59 -8.02 -12.87
N GLU A 78 17.30 -7.74 -11.77
CA GLU A 78 16.75 -7.73 -10.42
C GLU A 78 15.63 -6.69 -10.25
N GLY A 79 15.85 -5.47 -10.78
CA GLY A 79 14.84 -4.42 -10.78
C GLY A 79 13.58 -4.81 -11.54
N ARG A 80 13.72 -5.45 -12.71
CA ARG A 80 12.59 -5.94 -13.51
C ARG A 80 11.83 -7.07 -12.80
N GLN A 81 12.55 -7.99 -12.16
CA GLN A 81 11.94 -9.09 -11.42
C GLN A 81 11.20 -8.56 -10.19
N GLY A 82 11.84 -7.68 -9.41
CA GLY A 82 11.23 -7.05 -8.24
C GLY A 82 9.99 -6.25 -8.60
N ALA A 83 10.02 -5.48 -9.69
CA ALA A 83 8.87 -4.72 -10.18
C ALA A 83 7.69 -5.63 -10.54
N ARG A 84 7.93 -6.71 -11.30
CA ARG A 84 6.87 -7.67 -11.68
C ARG A 84 6.29 -8.37 -10.46
N MET A 85 7.13 -8.79 -9.52
CA MET A 85 6.67 -9.42 -8.29
C MET A 85 5.82 -8.47 -7.45
N ALA A 86 6.27 -7.24 -7.27
CA ALA A 86 5.52 -6.21 -6.56
C ALA A 86 4.16 -5.96 -7.23
N LEU A 87 4.11 -5.80 -8.55
CA LEU A 87 2.87 -5.59 -9.28
C LEU A 87 1.94 -6.80 -9.17
N ALA A 88 2.46 -8.02 -9.32
CA ALA A 88 1.63 -9.24 -9.22
C ALA A 88 0.99 -9.36 -7.83
N VAL A 89 1.77 -9.23 -6.75
CA VAL A 89 1.26 -9.37 -5.39
C VAL A 89 0.30 -8.25 -5.02
N THR A 90 0.70 -6.99 -5.25
CA THR A 90 -0.13 -5.83 -4.88
C THR A 90 -1.35 -5.66 -5.79
N GLY A 91 -1.25 -6.02 -7.07
CA GLY A 91 -2.38 -6.01 -8.01
C GLY A 91 -3.40 -7.11 -7.70
N MET A 92 -2.97 -8.34 -7.40
CA MET A 92 -3.89 -9.39 -6.94
C MET A 92 -4.60 -9.00 -5.64
N GLY A 93 -3.87 -8.40 -4.70
CA GLY A 93 -4.45 -7.84 -3.48
C GLY A 93 -5.45 -6.72 -3.77
N GLY A 94 -5.15 -5.87 -4.75
CA GLY A 94 -6.04 -4.82 -5.21
C GLY A 94 -7.34 -5.37 -5.81
N LEU A 95 -7.29 -6.43 -6.60
CA LEU A 95 -8.49 -7.12 -7.10
C LEU A 95 -9.35 -7.67 -5.96
N ALA A 96 -8.72 -8.27 -4.94
CA ALA A 96 -9.45 -8.71 -3.74
C ALA A 96 -10.10 -7.52 -3.03
N LEU A 97 -9.37 -6.40 -2.87
CA LEU A 97 -9.89 -5.18 -2.27
C LEU A 97 -11.11 -4.64 -3.03
N ILE A 98 -11.06 -4.62 -4.36
CA ILE A 98 -12.20 -4.23 -5.20
C ILE A 98 -13.42 -5.06 -4.86
N GLY A 99 -13.27 -6.40 -4.82
CA GLY A 99 -14.36 -7.31 -4.44
C GLY A 99 -14.93 -7.01 -3.06
N GLY A 100 -14.07 -6.84 -2.06
CA GLY A 100 -14.47 -6.53 -0.69
C GLY A 100 -15.19 -5.18 -0.55
N MET A 101 -14.70 -4.15 -1.24
CA MET A 101 -15.31 -2.82 -1.24
C MET A 101 -16.65 -2.78 -1.97
N LEU A 102 -16.81 -3.53 -3.07
CA LEU A 102 -18.09 -3.65 -3.76
C LEU A 102 -19.13 -4.36 -2.88
N ILE A 103 -18.75 -5.41 -2.16
CA ILE A 103 -19.64 -6.07 -1.20
C ILE A 103 -20.02 -5.07 -0.09
N LEU A 104 -19.08 -4.32 0.45
CA LEU A 104 -19.32 -3.33 1.49
C LEU A 104 -20.29 -2.25 1.03
N GLY A 105 -20.08 -1.71 -0.18
CA GLY A 105 -20.98 -0.72 -0.79
C GLY A 105 -22.38 -1.28 -1.05
N ASN A 106 -22.52 -2.54 -1.47
CA ASN A 106 -23.79 -3.19 -1.66
C ASN A 106 -24.55 -3.43 -0.34
N ILE A 107 -23.86 -3.76 0.76
CA ILE A 107 -24.49 -3.93 2.07
C ILE A 107 -25.10 -2.60 2.54
N VAL A 108 -24.38 -1.49 2.37
CA VAL A 108 -24.80 -0.17 2.84
C VAL A 108 -25.74 0.53 1.84
N GLY A 109 -25.65 0.16 0.56
CA GLY A 109 -26.36 0.84 -0.54
C GLY A 109 -25.73 2.16 -0.97
N SER A 110 -24.47 2.42 -0.57
CA SER A 110 -23.70 3.62 -0.94
C SER A 110 -22.21 3.28 -1.07
N TYR A 111 -21.54 4.01 -1.96
CA TYR A 111 -20.07 3.95 -2.12
C TYR A 111 -19.37 5.14 -1.48
N ASP A 112 -20.08 6.02 -0.80
CA ASP A 112 -19.50 7.13 -0.07
C ASP A 112 -19.00 6.64 1.30
N LEU A 113 -17.72 6.89 1.56
CA LEU A 113 -17.02 6.38 2.72
C LEU A 113 -17.63 6.91 4.03
N THR A 114 -18.01 8.18 4.05
CA THR A 114 -18.69 8.79 5.21
C THR A 114 -19.97 8.03 5.56
N VAL A 115 -20.81 7.71 4.57
CA VAL A 115 -22.06 6.94 4.77
C VAL A 115 -21.74 5.51 5.26
N ILE A 116 -20.73 4.87 4.69
CA ILE A 116 -20.31 3.52 5.10
C ILE A 116 -19.88 3.50 6.57
N LEU A 117 -19.10 4.49 7.00
CA LEU A 117 -18.56 4.55 8.37
C LEU A 117 -19.65 4.76 9.43
N GLU A 118 -20.79 5.32 9.08
CA GLU A 118 -21.93 5.53 9.97
C GLU A 118 -22.82 4.28 10.10
N ASN A 119 -22.69 3.29 9.21
CA ASN A 119 -23.56 2.11 9.13
C ASN A 119 -22.91 0.83 9.67
N LYS A 120 -22.22 0.92 10.82
CA LYS A 120 -21.49 -0.20 11.44
C LYS A 120 -22.39 -1.42 11.68
N ASP A 121 -23.53 -1.23 12.33
CA ASP A 121 -24.41 -2.33 12.74
C ASP A 121 -24.97 -3.09 11.54
N LEU A 122 -25.32 -2.36 10.47
CA LEU A 122 -25.79 -2.94 9.22
C LEU A 122 -24.71 -3.81 8.57
N VAL A 123 -23.48 -3.32 8.54
CA VAL A 123 -22.34 -4.05 7.95
C VAL A 123 -22.03 -5.30 8.76
N GLN A 124 -21.92 -5.20 10.09
CA GLN A 124 -21.53 -6.32 10.95
C GLN A 124 -22.63 -7.38 11.08
N ALA A 125 -23.90 -7.01 10.95
CA ALA A 125 -25.01 -7.95 10.93
C ALA A 125 -25.19 -8.68 9.59
N SER A 126 -24.53 -8.24 8.53
CA SER A 126 -24.66 -8.83 7.20
C SER A 126 -23.99 -10.22 7.14
N PRO A 127 -24.64 -11.21 6.48
CA PRO A 127 -24.01 -12.52 6.22
C PRO A 127 -22.77 -12.43 5.33
N HIS A 128 -22.59 -11.33 4.60
CA HIS A 128 -21.44 -11.09 3.72
C HIS A 128 -20.30 -10.33 4.42
N TYR A 129 -20.45 -9.97 5.71
CA TYR A 129 -19.44 -9.22 6.46
C TYR A 129 -18.08 -9.91 6.45
N LEU A 130 -18.03 -11.20 6.80
CA LEU A 130 -16.77 -11.94 6.88
C LEU A 130 -16.05 -12.01 5.52
N LEU A 131 -16.80 -12.21 4.44
CA LEU A 131 -16.22 -12.22 3.09
C LEU A 131 -15.66 -10.85 2.71
N ALA A 132 -16.41 -9.79 2.95
CA ALA A 132 -15.94 -8.42 2.72
C ALA A 132 -14.68 -8.11 3.54
N LEU A 133 -14.69 -8.47 4.84
CA LEU A 133 -13.56 -8.28 5.74
C LEU A 133 -12.29 -8.98 5.23
N ILE A 134 -12.37 -10.27 4.87
CA ILE A 134 -11.22 -11.03 4.37
C ILE A 134 -10.66 -10.39 3.09
N LEU A 135 -11.52 -10.04 2.13
CA LEU A 135 -11.10 -9.46 0.85
C LEU A 135 -10.43 -8.09 1.03
N ILE A 136 -10.98 -7.25 1.92
CA ILE A 136 -10.40 -5.95 2.25
C ILE A 136 -9.05 -6.12 2.93
N LEU A 137 -8.95 -7.01 3.92
CA LEU A 137 -7.70 -7.27 4.63
C LEU A 137 -6.63 -7.88 3.71
N LEU A 138 -6.99 -8.74 2.76
CA LEU A 138 -6.06 -9.23 1.73
C LEU A 138 -5.44 -8.07 0.94
N GLY A 139 -6.26 -7.12 0.49
CA GLY A 139 -5.76 -5.93 -0.18
C GLY A 139 -4.83 -5.08 0.68
N CYS A 140 -5.18 -4.89 1.96
CA CYS A 140 -4.35 -4.16 2.91
C CYS A 140 -3.03 -4.89 3.20
N PHE A 141 -3.06 -6.19 3.44
CA PHE A 141 -1.90 -7.00 3.80
C PHE A 141 -0.90 -7.14 2.65
N THR A 142 -1.37 -7.35 1.42
CA THR A 142 -0.50 -7.40 0.25
C THR A 142 0.23 -6.08 0.03
N LYS A 143 -0.46 -4.95 0.14
CA LYS A 143 0.12 -3.61 -0.02
C LYS A 143 1.09 -3.28 1.11
N SER A 144 0.78 -3.67 2.34
CA SER A 144 1.61 -3.42 3.53
C SER A 144 2.67 -4.49 3.77
N ALA A 145 2.87 -5.41 2.84
CA ALA A 145 3.84 -6.49 2.94
C ALA A 145 3.72 -7.29 4.26
N GLN A 146 2.49 -7.53 4.73
CA GLN A 146 2.23 -8.35 5.90
C GLN A 146 2.38 -9.84 5.56
N PHE A 147 2.70 -10.67 6.57
CA PHE A 147 2.72 -12.12 6.39
C PHE A 147 1.34 -12.62 5.88
N PRO A 148 1.32 -13.55 4.91
CA PRO A 148 2.42 -14.20 4.19
C PRO A 148 2.94 -13.43 2.97
N PHE A 149 2.44 -12.23 2.68
CA PHE A 149 2.71 -11.47 1.45
C PHE A 149 3.95 -10.56 1.52
N HIS A 150 4.83 -10.72 2.51
CA HIS A 150 6.00 -9.87 2.73
C HIS A 150 7.13 -10.06 1.69
N PHE A 151 7.14 -11.18 0.98
CA PHE A 151 8.25 -11.62 0.12
C PHE A 151 8.56 -10.69 -1.07
N TRP A 152 7.60 -9.89 -1.54
CA TRP A 152 7.84 -8.96 -2.64
C TRP A 152 8.69 -7.75 -2.22
N LEU A 153 8.62 -7.35 -0.95
CA LEU A 153 9.25 -6.12 -0.45
C LEU A 153 10.79 -6.16 -0.54
N PRO A 154 11.50 -7.23 -0.12
CA PRO A 154 12.94 -7.32 -0.31
C PRO A 154 13.38 -7.27 -1.79
N HIS A 155 12.63 -7.87 -2.69
CA HIS A 155 12.91 -7.81 -4.12
C HIS A 155 12.68 -6.42 -4.72
N ALA A 156 11.74 -5.66 -4.18
CA ALA A 156 11.47 -4.29 -4.58
C ALA A 156 12.60 -3.32 -4.17
N MET A 157 13.49 -3.71 -3.24
CA MET A 157 14.65 -2.91 -2.83
C MET A 157 15.73 -2.78 -3.92
N ALA A 158 15.63 -3.49 -5.05
CA ALA A 158 16.45 -3.24 -6.25
C ALA A 158 16.20 -1.87 -6.90
N ALA A 159 15.13 -1.17 -6.50
CA ALA A 159 14.83 0.20 -6.92
C ALA A 159 15.91 1.21 -6.50
N PRO A 160 16.01 2.40 -7.15
CA PRO A 160 16.84 3.49 -6.66
C PRO A 160 16.54 3.84 -5.19
N THR A 161 17.56 4.20 -4.40
CA THR A 161 17.37 4.47 -2.95
C THR A 161 16.31 5.54 -2.66
N PRO A 162 16.20 6.66 -3.41
CA PRO A 162 15.09 7.62 -3.21
C PRO A 162 13.70 6.98 -3.35
N VAL A 163 13.55 6.05 -4.31
CA VAL A 163 12.30 5.30 -4.50
C VAL A 163 12.03 4.40 -3.31
N SER A 164 13.01 3.62 -2.88
CA SER A 164 12.87 2.71 -1.74
C SER A 164 12.48 3.46 -0.48
N ALA A 165 13.13 4.58 -0.18
CA ALA A 165 12.83 5.42 0.97
C ALA A 165 11.39 5.97 0.92
N TYR A 166 10.93 6.37 -0.25
CA TYR A 166 9.59 6.94 -0.39
C TYR A 166 8.48 5.88 -0.38
N LEU A 167 8.60 4.85 -1.23
CA LEU A 167 7.56 3.84 -1.39
C LEU A 167 7.45 2.93 -0.16
N HIS A 168 8.59 2.42 0.31
CA HIS A 168 8.61 1.33 1.28
C HIS A 168 8.65 1.82 2.73
N SER A 169 9.25 2.97 2.99
CA SER A 169 9.30 3.53 4.34
C SER A 169 8.14 4.51 4.61
N ALA A 170 7.87 5.46 3.71
CA ALA A 170 7.01 6.60 4.01
C ALA A 170 5.56 6.45 3.55
N THR A 171 5.28 5.76 2.43
CA THR A 171 3.99 5.90 1.74
C THR A 171 3.28 4.59 1.39
N MET A 172 3.74 3.85 0.39
CA MET A 172 3.01 2.72 -0.20
C MET A 172 2.64 1.64 0.82
N VAL A 173 3.62 1.20 1.60
CA VAL A 173 3.42 0.14 2.61
C VAL A 173 2.46 0.59 3.71
N LYS A 174 2.42 1.89 3.99
CA LYS A 174 1.50 2.45 4.98
C LYS A 174 0.08 2.68 4.44
N ALA A 175 -0.15 2.57 3.13
CA ALA A 175 -1.48 2.73 2.54
C ALA A 175 -2.47 1.65 3.06
N GLY A 176 -2.02 0.40 3.20
CA GLY A 176 -2.85 -0.66 3.78
C GLY A 176 -3.18 -0.42 5.25
N LEU A 177 -2.21 0.02 6.04
CA LEU A 177 -2.43 0.41 7.44
C LEU A 177 -3.38 1.61 7.55
N PHE A 178 -3.22 2.60 6.67
CA PHE A 178 -4.12 3.75 6.58
C PHE A 178 -5.56 3.31 6.29
N LEU A 179 -5.76 2.42 5.32
CA LEU A 179 -7.09 1.94 4.96
C LEU A 179 -7.73 1.13 6.10
N MET A 180 -6.98 0.27 6.77
CA MET A 180 -7.46 -0.43 7.97
C MET A 180 -7.87 0.55 9.08
N ALA A 181 -7.06 1.59 9.32
CA ALA A 181 -7.39 2.63 10.30
C ALA A 181 -8.60 3.47 9.86
N ARG A 182 -8.77 3.74 8.56
CA ARG A 182 -9.93 4.48 8.04
C ARG A 182 -11.22 3.70 8.16
N LEU A 183 -11.17 2.37 7.95
CA LEU A 183 -12.32 1.48 8.06
C LEU A 183 -12.53 0.92 9.47
N TRP A 184 -11.67 1.28 10.42
CA TRP A 184 -11.78 0.85 11.81
C TRP A 184 -13.18 1.04 12.41
N PRO A 185 -13.86 2.21 12.24
CA PRO A 185 -15.16 2.44 12.86
C PRO A 185 -16.23 1.44 12.43
N VAL A 186 -16.15 0.91 11.20
CA VAL A 186 -17.17 0.01 10.63
C VAL A 186 -16.76 -1.46 10.69
N LEU A 187 -15.49 -1.79 10.54
CA LEU A 187 -15.02 -3.19 10.51
C LEU A 187 -14.52 -3.71 11.85
N ALA A 188 -14.05 -2.85 12.75
CA ALA A 188 -13.49 -3.28 14.02
C ALA A 188 -14.55 -3.55 15.09
N GLY A 189 -14.14 -4.31 16.12
CA GLY A 189 -14.99 -4.66 17.25
C GLY A 189 -15.59 -6.07 17.17
N THR A 190 -15.29 -6.80 16.10
CA THR A 190 -15.64 -8.23 15.95
C THR A 190 -14.45 -9.11 16.34
N PRO A 191 -14.69 -10.34 16.84
CA PRO A 191 -13.63 -11.31 17.10
C PRO A 191 -12.79 -11.61 15.87
N GLU A 192 -13.42 -11.71 14.69
CA GLU A 192 -12.78 -12.02 13.41
C GLU A 192 -11.76 -10.95 13.03
N TRP A 193 -12.13 -9.67 13.11
CA TRP A 193 -11.22 -8.56 12.92
C TRP A 193 -10.01 -8.67 13.86
N PHE A 194 -10.28 -8.84 15.16
CA PHE A 194 -9.23 -8.88 16.18
C PHE A 194 -8.23 -10.01 15.90
N TYR A 195 -8.72 -11.24 15.74
CA TYR A 195 -7.82 -12.37 15.54
C TYR A 195 -7.05 -12.29 14.23
N ILE A 196 -7.67 -11.89 13.11
CA ILE A 196 -6.98 -11.82 11.82
C ILE A 196 -5.91 -10.71 11.86
N VAL A 197 -6.24 -9.52 12.32
CA VAL A 197 -5.30 -8.39 12.31
C VAL A 197 -4.20 -8.57 13.34
N ALA A 198 -4.54 -8.99 14.57
CA ALA A 198 -3.57 -9.17 15.64
C ALA A 198 -2.58 -10.32 15.35
N THR A 199 -3.07 -11.47 14.88
CA THR A 199 -2.19 -12.61 14.56
C THR A 199 -1.29 -12.29 13.37
N THR A 200 -1.82 -11.70 12.30
CA THR A 200 -1.01 -11.31 11.12
C THR A 200 0.05 -10.28 11.51
N GLY A 201 -0.32 -9.27 12.30
CA GLY A 201 0.61 -8.26 12.78
C GLY A 201 1.71 -8.84 13.67
N LEU A 202 1.35 -9.72 14.62
CA LEU A 202 2.31 -10.39 15.49
C LEU A 202 3.29 -11.26 14.72
N ILE A 203 2.79 -12.10 13.80
CA ILE A 203 3.63 -12.95 12.96
C ILE A 203 4.57 -12.08 12.10
N THR A 204 4.06 -11.03 11.48
CA THR A 204 4.87 -10.11 10.66
C THR A 204 5.97 -9.45 11.49
N MET A 205 5.65 -8.99 12.70
CA MET A 205 6.62 -8.38 13.61
C MET A 205 7.74 -9.35 14.00
N VAL A 206 7.40 -10.58 14.39
CA VAL A 206 8.38 -11.59 14.78
C VAL A 206 9.24 -11.99 13.59
N LEU A 207 8.63 -12.27 12.43
CA LEU A 207 9.37 -12.61 11.23
C LEU A 207 10.31 -11.48 10.77
N GLY A 208 9.83 -10.25 10.78
CA GLY A 208 10.64 -9.08 10.43
C GLY A 208 11.84 -8.93 11.36
N ALA A 209 11.64 -9.06 12.67
CA ALA A 209 12.71 -9.00 13.66
C ALA A 209 13.75 -10.12 13.45
N VAL A 210 13.29 -11.35 13.21
CA VAL A 210 14.20 -12.49 12.96
C VAL A 210 14.98 -12.30 11.67
N ILE A 211 14.31 -11.89 10.56
CA ILE A 211 14.99 -11.66 9.28
C ILE A 211 16.02 -10.53 9.39
N ALA A 212 15.73 -9.47 10.14
CA ALA A 212 16.64 -8.33 10.34
C ALA A 212 17.96 -8.75 10.99
N LEU A 213 17.95 -9.75 11.90
CA LEU A 213 19.17 -10.28 12.54
C LEU A 213 20.17 -10.90 11.56
N PHE A 214 19.71 -11.33 10.37
CA PHE A 214 20.54 -11.98 9.35
C PHE A 214 20.86 -11.07 8.16
N LYS A 215 20.57 -9.75 8.25
CA LYS A 215 20.84 -8.80 7.17
C LYS A 215 22.08 -7.96 7.47
N ASP A 216 23.05 -8.02 6.56
CA ASP A 216 24.28 -7.22 6.62
C ASP A 216 24.17 -5.90 5.85
N ASP A 217 23.18 -5.77 4.95
CA ASP A 217 22.94 -4.57 4.15
C ASP A 217 21.93 -3.64 4.82
N LEU A 218 22.32 -2.38 5.06
CA LEU A 218 21.48 -1.35 5.70
C LEU A 218 20.17 -1.09 4.94
N LYS A 219 20.19 -1.19 3.60
CA LYS A 219 18.98 -1.02 2.80
C LYS A 219 18.01 -2.19 2.94
N ALA A 220 18.54 -3.39 3.13
CA ALA A 220 17.74 -4.60 3.36
C ALA A 220 17.24 -4.73 4.80
N LEU A 221 17.84 -3.99 5.74
CA LEU A 221 17.45 -3.93 7.15
C LEU A 221 16.14 -3.10 7.34
N LEU A 222 15.92 -2.09 6.50
CA LEU A 222 14.75 -1.22 6.52
C LEU A 222 13.49 -1.93 6.04
#